data_51f6c017d0d0d929ea4d886b04c46464
#
_entry.id   51f6c017d0d0d929ea4d886b04c46464
#
_cell.length_a   1.000
_cell.length_b   1.000
_cell.length_c   1.000
_cell.angle_alpha   90.00
_cell.angle_beta   90.00
_cell.angle_gamma   90.00
#
_symmetry.space_group_name_H-M   'P 1'
#
loop_
_entity.id
_entity.type
_entity.pdbx_description
1 polymer ?
#
loop_
_entity_poly.entity_id
_entity_poly.type
_entity_poly.pdbx_seq_one_letter_code
_entity_poly.pdbx_strand_id
1 'polypeptide(L)'
;MKLFGPGADSGSFDYFTEAVVGKSKASRGDFTASEDDNVLVQGVSRDANALGYFGFAYYVENKDKLKAVPIVNDKGQAVLPSLEAVEKGTYSPLARPIFIYVSVKGLGRPEVRELVQYYMTHGAKLAREVKYVPLPASAYKLAWEHVQKGKKGTVFGGVAEVGVTIEELLKREAKL
;
A
#
# COMPACT_ATOMS: atom_id res chain seq x y z
N MET A 1 -14.27 -15.30 -18.30
CA MET A 1 -13.79 -14.15 -17.52
C MET A 1 -12.34 -13.96 -17.86
N LYS A 2 -11.92 -12.75 -18.24
CA LYS A 2 -10.51 -12.39 -18.46
C LYS A 2 -9.93 -11.82 -17.19
N LEU A 3 -8.70 -12.19 -16.86
CA LEU A 3 -8.04 -11.78 -15.62
C LEU A 3 -6.84 -10.88 -15.92
N PHE A 4 -6.71 -9.81 -15.15
CA PHE A 4 -5.62 -8.83 -15.25
C PHE A 4 -5.02 -8.59 -13.86
N GLY A 5 -3.71 -8.56 -13.78
CA GLY A 5 -3.03 -8.31 -12.51
C GLY A 5 -1.58 -7.87 -12.70
N PRO A 6 -0.96 -7.31 -11.65
CA PRO A 6 0.44 -6.94 -11.69
C PRO A 6 1.34 -8.14 -11.98
N GLY A 7 2.51 -7.85 -12.55
CA GLY A 7 3.50 -8.86 -12.85
C GLY A 7 4.27 -9.35 -11.62
N ALA A 8 5.13 -10.34 -11.86
CA ALA A 8 5.86 -11.05 -10.79
C ALA A 8 6.89 -10.19 -10.02
N ASP A 9 7.26 -9.03 -10.55
CA ASP A 9 8.18 -8.07 -9.91
C ASP A 9 7.43 -6.99 -9.11
N SER A 10 6.09 -7.04 -9.11
CA SER A 10 5.25 -6.09 -8.39
C SER A 10 5.04 -6.49 -6.93
N GLY A 11 5.33 -5.58 -6.00
CA GLY A 11 4.95 -5.76 -4.60
C GLY A 11 3.44 -5.85 -4.36
N SER A 12 2.61 -5.38 -5.30
CA SER A 12 1.15 -5.58 -5.25
C SER A 12 0.77 -7.02 -5.56
N PHE A 13 1.48 -7.68 -6.47
CA PHE A 13 1.31 -9.11 -6.75
C PHE A 13 1.67 -9.96 -5.52
N ASP A 14 2.83 -9.69 -4.93
CA ASP A 14 3.29 -10.42 -3.74
C ASP A 14 2.29 -10.29 -2.59
N TYR A 15 1.90 -9.05 -2.27
CA TYR A 15 0.99 -8.80 -1.16
C TYR A 15 -0.41 -9.35 -1.39
N PHE A 16 -0.97 -9.18 -2.59
CA PHE A 16 -2.30 -9.68 -2.92
C PHE A 16 -2.36 -11.21 -2.81
N THR A 17 -1.37 -11.90 -3.38
CA THR A 17 -1.33 -13.36 -3.32
C THR A 17 -1.14 -13.86 -1.89
N GLU A 18 -0.33 -13.20 -1.07
CA GLU A 18 -0.17 -13.53 0.34
C GLU A 18 -1.46 -13.29 1.13
N ALA A 19 -2.12 -12.14 0.92
CA ALA A 19 -3.34 -11.77 1.64
C ALA A 19 -4.55 -12.66 1.29
N VAL A 20 -4.68 -13.07 0.03
CA VAL A 20 -5.87 -13.80 -0.47
C VAL A 20 -5.64 -15.31 -0.46
N VAL A 21 -4.43 -15.76 -0.81
CA VAL A 21 -4.10 -17.18 -0.97
C VAL A 21 -3.31 -17.72 0.22
N GLY A 22 -2.76 -16.84 1.06
CA GLY A 22 -1.92 -17.21 2.20
C GLY A 22 -0.47 -17.53 1.84
N LYS A 23 -0.08 -17.31 0.58
CA LYS A 23 1.29 -17.58 0.11
C LYS A 23 1.66 -16.57 -0.98
N SER A 24 2.70 -15.79 -0.71
CA SER A 24 3.27 -14.85 -1.69
C SER A 24 3.63 -15.56 -2.99
N LYS A 25 3.30 -14.93 -4.11
CA LYS A 25 3.51 -15.40 -5.49
C LYS A 25 2.71 -16.64 -5.89
N ALA A 26 1.82 -17.15 -5.04
CA ALA A 26 0.94 -18.25 -5.39
C ALA A 26 -0.23 -17.73 -6.23
N SER A 27 -0.14 -17.89 -7.53
CA SER A 27 -1.16 -17.46 -8.49
C SER A 27 -1.31 -18.46 -9.63
N ARG A 28 -2.48 -18.44 -10.26
CA ARG A 28 -2.67 -19.09 -11.56
C ARG A 28 -1.86 -18.33 -12.62
N GLY A 29 -1.49 -19.02 -13.72
CA GLY A 29 -0.67 -18.45 -14.80
C GLY A 29 -1.46 -17.93 -16.00
N ASP A 30 -2.79 -18.11 -16.04
CA ASP A 30 -3.65 -17.77 -17.17
C ASP A 30 -4.31 -16.38 -17.02
N PHE A 31 -3.55 -15.39 -16.57
CA PHE A 31 -3.97 -14.01 -16.50
C PHE A 31 -3.03 -13.10 -17.32
N THR A 32 -3.49 -11.93 -17.73
CA THR A 32 -2.65 -10.91 -18.34
C THR A 32 -1.89 -10.16 -17.26
N ALA A 33 -0.59 -10.34 -17.24
CA ALA A 33 0.32 -9.67 -16.31
C ALA A 33 0.90 -8.38 -16.92
N SER A 34 1.01 -7.31 -16.13
CA SER A 34 1.72 -6.09 -16.52
C SER A 34 2.26 -5.39 -15.28
N GLU A 35 3.49 -4.84 -15.40
CA GLU A 35 4.06 -3.94 -14.38
C GLU A 35 3.51 -2.51 -14.50
N ASP A 36 2.85 -2.17 -15.62
CA ASP A 36 2.16 -0.91 -15.82
C ASP A 36 0.66 -1.07 -15.51
N ASP A 37 0.22 -0.50 -14.39
CA ASP A 37 -1.18 -0.53 -13.95
C ASP A 37 -2.13 0.14 -14.97
N ASN A 38 -1.66 1.07 -15.82
CA ASN A 38 -2.49 1.64 -16.87
C ASN A 38 -2.90 0.60 -17.92
N VAL A 39 -2.02 -0.36 -18.21
CA VAL A 39 -2.33 -1.49 -19.10
C VAL A 39 -3.43 -2.36 -18.49
N LEU A 40 -3.36 -2.60 -17.17
CA LEU A 40 -4.36 -3.36 -16.44
C LEU A 40 -5.72 -2.65 -16.44
N VAL A 41 -5.73 -1.34 -16.16
CA VAL A 41 -6.93 -0.49 -16.25
C VAL A 41 -7.57 -0.55 -17.63
N GLN A 42 -6.77 -0.42 -18.69
CA GLN A 42 -7.28 -0.50 -20.05
C GLN A 42 -7.86 -1.89 -20.38
N GLY A 43 -7.20 -2.94 -19.92
CA GLY A 43 -7.67 -4.31 -20.11
C GLY A 43 -9.04 -4.54 -19.46
N VAL A 44 -9.20 -4.13 -18.21
CA VAL A 44 -10.46 -4.29 -17.46
C VAL A 44 -11.55 -3.38 -18.01
N SER A 45 -11.25 -2.14 -18.35
CA SER A 45 -12.26 -1.16 -18.82
C SER A 45 -12.87 -1.49 -20.20
N ARG A 46 -12.19 -2.30 -21.00
CA ARG A 46 -12.62 -2.66 -22.36
C ARG A 46 -13.39 -3.99 -22.45
N ASP A 47 -13.52 -4.72 -21.37
CA ASP A 47 -14.20 -6.02 -21.37
C ASP A 47 -15.09 -6.16 -20.13
N ALA A 48 -16.40 -6.20 -20.35
CA ALA A 48 -17.40 -6.35 -19.29
C ALA A 48 -17.26 -7.68 -18.48
N ASN A 49 -16.55 -8.66 -19.02
CA ASN A 49 -16.26 -9.93 -18.36
C ASN A 49 -14.83 -9.99 -17.77
N ALA A 50 -14.14 -8.85 -17.67
CA ALA A 50 -12.82 -8.78 -17.08
C ALA A 50 -12.90 -8.56 -15.57
N LEU A 51 -11.90 -9.10 -14.86
CA LEU A 51 -11.62 -8.82 -13.45
C LEU A 51 -10.13 -8.54 -13.32
N GLY A 52 -9.77 -7.52 -12.54
CA GLY A 52 -8.39 -7.17 -12.27
C GLY A 52 -8.18 -6.60 -10.88
N TYR A 53 -6.92 -6.53 -10.47
CA TYR A 53 -6.49 -5.80 -9.28
C TYR A 53 -5.24 -4.99 -9.57
N PHE A 54 -5.16 -3.82 -8.98
CA PHE A 54 -4.07 -2.84 -9.15
C PHE A 54 -4.16 -1.77 -8.06
N GLY A 55 -3.23 -0.83 -8.05
CA GLY A 55 -3.16 0.22 -7.04
C GLY A 55 -4.43 1.09 -6.97
N PHE A 56 -4.85 1.46 -5.75
CA PHE A 56 -6.05 2.26 -5.49
C PHE A 56 -6.06 3.60 -6.24
N ALA A 57 -4.90 4.24 -6.42
CA ALA A 57 -4.77 5.49 -7.16
C ALA A 57 -5.32 5.39 -8.58
N TYR A 58 -4.98 4.31 -9.28
CA TYR A 58 -5.44 4.06 -10.65
C TYR A 58 -6.96 3.83 -10.72
N TYR A 59 -7.52 3.16 -9.73
CA TYR A 59 -8.98 3.04 -9.62
C TYR A 59 -9.64 4.41 -9.42
N VAL A 60 -9.10 5.24 -8.53
CA VAL A 60 -9.66 6.58 -8.24
C VAL A 60 -9.70 7.46 -9.49
N GLU A 61 -8.66 7.39 -10.32
CA GLU A 61 -8.57 8.18 -11.57
C GLU A 61 -9.44 7.64 -12.72
N ASN A 62 -9.95 6.41 -12.58
CA ASN A 62 -10.73 5.75 -13.63
C ASN A 62 -12.09 5.23 -13.11
N LYS A 63 -12.66 5.84 -12.09
CA LYS A 63 -13.95 5.44 -11.49
C LYS A 63 -15.12 5.46 -12.47
N ASP A 64 -15.05 6.30 -13.49
CA ASP A 64 -16.04 6.41 -14.56
C ASP A 64 -16.04 5.19 -15.51
N LYS A 65 -14.95 4.43 -15.56
CA LYS A 65 -14.74 3.29 -16.46
C LYS A 65 -14.70 1.95 -15.74
N LEU A 66 -14.58 1.96 -14.42
CA LEU A 66 -14.33 0.79 -13.61
C LEU A 66 -15.38 0.62 -12.51
N LYS A 67 -15.79 -0.61 -12.26
CA LYS A 67 -16.63 -0.96 -11.13
C LYS A 67 -15.79 -1.66 -10.06
N ALA A 68 -15.72 -1.07 -8.86
CA ALA A 68 -15.05 -1.72 -7.75
C ALA A 68 -15.87 -2.93 -7.25
N VAL A 69 -15.17 -3.99 -6.91
CA VAL A 69 -15.73 -5.16 -6.23
C VAL A 69 -15.45 -5.01 -4.74
N PRO A 70 -16.46 -5.09 -3.86
CA PRO A 70 -16.21 -5.05 -2.43
C PRO A 70 -15.47 -6.32 -1.97
N ILE A 71 -14.61 -6.15 -0.98
CA ILE A 71 -13.97 -7.28 -0.27
C ILE A 71 -14.68 -7.54 1.05
N VAL A 72 -14.71 -8.77 1.51
CA VAL A 72 -15.22 -9.13 2.83
C VAL A 72 -14.06 -9.04 3.83
N ASN A 73 -14.19 -8.14 4.81
CA ASN A 73 -13.19 -7.95 5.85
C ASN A 73 -13.30 -9.00 6.97
N ASP A 74 -12.40 -8.94 7.95
CA ASP A 74 -12.33 -9.88 9.09
C ASP A 74 -13.60 -9.91 9.95
N LYS A 75 -14.44 -8.86 9.83
CA LYS A 75 -15.75 -8.77 10.53
C LYS A 75 -16.91 -9.28 9.71
N GLY A 76 -16.64 -9.88 8.54
CA GLY A 76 -17.68 -10.36 7.62
C GLY A 76 -18.42 -9.26 6.86
N GLN A 77 -17.91 -8.03 6.82
CA GLN A 77 -18.54 -6.90 6.16
C GLN A 77 -17.99 -6.73 4.75
N ALA A 78 -18.88 -6.51 3.78
CA ALA A 78 -18.50 -6.15 2.41
C ALA A 78 -18.10 -4.66 2.36
N VAL A 79 -16.84 -4.39 2.03
CA VAL A 79 -16.25 -3.04 2.05
C VAL A 79 -15.70 -2.68 0.67
N LEU A 80 -16.13 -1.55 0.13
CA LEU A 80 -15.58 -0.97 -1.09
C LEU A 80 -14.29 -0.20 -0.80
N PRO A 81 -13.35 -0.15 -1.77
CA PRO A 81 -12.14 0.65 -1.63
C PRO A 81 -12.50 2.15 -1.60
N SER A 82 -12.13 2.82 -0.52
CA SER A 82 -12.28 4.26 -0.36
C SER A 82 -11.21 4.82 0.58
N LEU A 83 -10.94 6.12 0.49
CA LEU A 83 -10.04 6.80 1.44
C LEU A 83 -10.46 6.52 2.88
N GLU A 84 -11.75 6.71 3.17
CA GLU A 84 -12.30 6.51 4.50
C GLU A 84 -12.15 5.06 5.00
N ALA A 85 -12.40 4.06 4.14
CA ALA A 85 -12.27 2.65 4.51
C ALA A 85 -10.81 2.27 4.81
N VAL A 86 -9.85 2.84 4.07
CA VAL A 86 -8.42 2.63 4.31
C VAL A 86 -7.97 3.36 5.58
N GLU A 87 -8.34 4.62 5.77
CA GLU A 87 -8.02 5.40 6.98
C GLU A 87 -8.57 4.75 8.26
N LYS A 88 -9.79 4.21 8.20
CA LYS A 88 -10.42 3.49 9.32
C LYS A 88 -9.95 2.04 9.48
N GLY A 89 -9.07 1.54 8.60
CA GLY A 89 -8.59 0.17 8.62
C GLY A 89 -9.65 -0.89 8.33
N THR A 90 -10.80 -0.50 7.75
CA THR A 90 -11.89 -1.42 7.43
C THR A 90 -11.72 -2.15 6.10
N TYR A 91 -10.89 -1.60 5.19
CA TYR A 91 -10.50 -2.26 3.94
C TYR A 91 -9.33 -3.23 4.17
N SER A 92 -9.52 -4.16 5.08
CA SER A 92 -8.57 -5.21 5.44
C SER A 92 -8.98 -6.53 4.75
N PRO A 93 -8.00 -7.35 4.29
CA PRO A 93 -6.57 -7.20 4.45
C PRO A 93 -5.84 -6.47 3.33
N LEU A 94 -6.53 -5.90 2.33
CA LEU A 94 -5.91 -5.39 1.11
C LEU A 94 -5.32 -3.96 1.22
N ALA A 95 -5.43 -3.31 2.37
CA ALA A 95 -4.72 -2.06 2.66
C ALA A 95 -3.40 -2.34 3.38
N ARG A 96 -2.33 -1.66 2.97
CA ARG A 96 -1.01 -1.74 3.63
C ARG A 96 -0.29 -0.40 3.59
N PRO A 97 0.54 -0.08 4.59
CA PRO A 97 1.41 1.08 4.54
C PRO A 97 2.57 0.87 3.55
N ILE A 98 3.08 1.98 3.02
CA ILE A 98 4.32 2.02 2.26
C ILE A 98 5.41 2.58 3.17
N PHE A 99 6.58 1.96 3.17
CA PHE A 99 7.73 2.36 3.97
C PHE A 99 8.85 2.89 3.10
N ILE A 100 9.60 3.83 3.63
CA ILE A 100 10.93 4.18 3.12
C ILE A 100 11.99 3.66 4.10
N TYR A 101 13.08 3.13 3.57
CA TYR A 101 14.23 2.71 4.35
C TYR A 101 15.39 3.64 4.08
N VAL A 102 15.94 4.22 5.14
CA VAL A 102 17.05 5.18 5.04
C VAL A 102 18.29 4.59 5.68
N SER A 103 19.37 4.53 4.92
CA SER A 103 20.66 4.07 5.44
C SER A 103 21.17 5.01 6.52
N VAL A 104 21.60 4.46 7.66
CA VAL A 104 22.22 5.23 8.74
C VAL A 104 23.46 6.00 8.24
N LYS A 105 24.28 5.37 7.40
CA LYS A 105 25.42 6.04 6.75
C LYS A 105 24.95 7.18 5.84
N GLY A 106 23.84 6.97 5.11
CA GLY A 106 23.24 8.00 4.27
C GLY A 106 22.76 9.22 5.04
N LEU A 107 22.20 9.04 6.24
CA LEU A 107 21.74 10.14 7.11
C LEU A 107 22.87 11.06 7.60
N GLY A 108 24.13 10.66 7.50
CA GLY A 108 25.28 11.53 7.74
C GLY A 108 25.48 12.60 6.67
N ARG A 109 24.84 12.49 5.53
CA ARG A 109 24.86 13.46 4.43
C ARG A 109 23.72 14.45 4.58
N PRO A 110 23.99 15.77 4.58
CA PRO A 110 22.97 16.80 4.77
C PRO A 110 21.79 16.67 3.78
N GLU A 111 22.06 16.45 2.49
CA GLU A 111 21.05 16.34 1.44
C GLU A 111 20.10 15.15 1.66
N VAL A 112 20.60 14.04 2.20
CA VAL A 112 19.73 12.88 2.51
C VAL A 112 18.85 13.18 3.71
N ARG A 113 19.40 13.83 4.73
CA ARG A 113 18.65 14.23 5.92
C ARG A 113 17.55 15.26 5.58
N GLU A 114 17.87 16.24 4.76
CA GLU A 114 16.92 17.25 4.26
C GLU A 114 15.79 16.59 3.44
N LEU A 115 16.12 15.68 2.54
CA LEU A 115 15.13 14.92 1.78
C LEU A 115 14.17 14.13 2.69
N VAL A 116 14.70 13.43 3.69
CA VAL A 116 13.87 12.67 4.64
C VAL A 116 12.99 13.60 5.46
N GLN A 117 13.54 14.72 5.94
CA GLN A 117 12.77 15.74 6.66
C GLN A 117 11.65 16.32 5.80
N TYR A 118 11.95 16.68 4.56
CA TYR A 118 10.97 17.17 3.60
C TYR A 118 9.85 16.15 3.38
N TYR A 119 10.24 14.89 3.19
CA TYR A 119 9.27 13.78 3.01
C TYR A 119 8.35 13.64 4.23
N MET A 120 8.88 13.67 5.45
CA MET A 120 8.07 13.57 6.67
C MET A 120 7.18 14.79 6.88
N THR A 121 7.63 15.98 6.46
CA THR A 121 6.87 17.24 6.61
C THR A 121 5.75 17.36 5.58
N HIS A 122 5.99 16.94 4.34
CA HIS A 122 5.09 17.16 3.21
C HIS A 122 4.41 15.88 2.71
N GLY A 123 4.80 14.71 3.23
CA GLY A 123 4.36 13.40 2.74
C GLY A 123 2.84 13.23 2.69
N ALA A 124 2.11 13.73 3.68
CA ALA A 124 0.66 13.66 3.68
C ALA A 124 0.02 14.43 2.50
N LYS A 125 0.58 15.60 2.15
CA LYS A 125 0.13 16.38 1.00
C LYS A 125 0.48 15.68 -0.31
N LEU A 126 1.72 15.26 -0.46
CA LEU A 126 2.22 14.57 -1.65
C LEU A 126 1.48 13.25 -1.91
N ALA A 127 1.19 12.48 -0.86
CA ALA A 127 0.41 11.25 -0.97
C ALA A 127 -0.98 11.53 -1.57
N ARG A 128 -1.66 12.61 -1.11
CA ARG A 128 -2.97 12.99 -1.69
C ARG A 128 -2.88 13.43 -3.14
N GLU A 129 -1.84 14.16 -3.50
CA GLU A 129 -1.62 14.62 -4.88
C GLU A 129 -1.52 13.45 -5.86
N VAL A 130 -0.84 12.36 -5.45
CA VAL A 130 -0.72 11.12 -6.24
C VAL A 130 -1.84 10.11 -5.95
N LYS A 131 -2.94 10.53 -5.33
CA LYS A 131 -4.13 9.71 -5.01
C LYS A 131 -3.87 8.53 -4.07
N TYR A 132 -2.77 8.56 -3.33
CA TYR A 132 -2.54 7.63 -2.22
C TYR A 132 -3.26 8.10 -0.97
N VAL A 133 -3.49 7.16 -0.05
CA VAL A 133 -4.08 7.47 1.25
C VAL A 133 -2.96 7.90 2.20
N PRO A 134 -2.96 9.14 2.72
CA PRO A 134 -1.93 9.58 3.64
C PRO A 134 -2.09 8.88 4.99
N LEU A 135 -0.99 8.69 5.68
CA LEU A 135 -1.00 8.31 7.08
C LEU A 135 -1.48 9.47 7.98
N PRO A 136 -1.94 9.20 9.20
CA PRO A 136 -2.21 10.24 10.18
C PRO A 136 -0.95 11.10 10.45
N ALA A 137 -1.14 12.37 10.76
CA ALA A 137 -0.02 13.29 11.06
C ALA A 137 0.90 12.78 12.18
N SER A 138 0.34 12.06 13.16
CA SER A 138 1.10 11.42 14.23
C SER A 138 2.11 10.39 13.73
N ALA A 139 1.80 9.67 12.63
CA ALA A 139 2.71 8.70 12.05
C ALA A 139 3.95 9.36 11.45
N TYR A 140 3.76 10.43 10.68
CA TYR A 140 4.89 11.20 10.12
C TYR A 140 5.76 11.82 11.21
N LYS A 141 5.13 12.35 12.28
CA LYS A 141 5.86 12.91 13.43
C LYS A 141 6.69 11.83 14.12
N LEU A 142 6.11 10.68 14.43
CA LEU A 142 6.78 9.55 15.07
C LEU A 142 7.96 9.06 14.22
N ALA A 143 7.75 8.89 12.92
CA ALA A 143 8.79 8.47 11.99
C ALA A 143 9.97 9.47 11.96
N TRP A 144 9.68 10.77 11.97
CA TRP A 144 10.73 11.79 12.06
C TRP A 144 11.48 11.76 13.38
N GLU A 145 10.79 11.56 14.50
CA GLU A 145 11.44 11.40 15.82
C GLU A 145 12.37 10.18 15.85
N HIS A 146 12.00 9.07 15.19
CA HIS A 146 12.86 7.90 15.07
C HIS A 146 14.16 8.21 14.31
N VAL A 147 14.05 8.94 13.20
CA VAL A 147 15.23 9.41 12.45
C VAL A 147 16.13 10.30 13.31
N GLN A 148 15.55 11.25 14.03
CA GLN A 148 16.30 12.17 14.89
C GLN A 148 17.03 11.46 16.04
N LYS A 149 16.37 10.45 16.62
CA LYS A 149 16.91 9.63 17.72
C LYS A 149 17.85 8.51 17.24
N GLY A 150 18.03 8.35 15.92
CA GLY A 150 18.88 7.30 15.34
C GLY A 150 18.36 5.88 15.60
N LYS A 151 17.06 5.71 15.78
CA LYS A 151 16.43 4.39 15.95
C LYS A 151 16.58 3.55 14.69
N LYS A 152 16.84 2.27 14.86
CA LYS A 152 17.12 1.32 13.77
C LYS A 152 16.19 0.12 13.85
N GLY A 153 15.99 -0.53 12.72
CA GLY A 153 15.23 -1.77 12.63
C GLY A 153 13.83 -1.57 12.07
N THR A 154 13.00 -2.56 12.28
CA THR A 154 11.60 -2.60 11.85
C THR A 154 10.75 -3.24 12.93
N VAL A 155 9.50 -2.81 13.06
CA VAL A 155 8.51 -3.38 14.00
C VAL A 155 7.99 -4.76 13.59
N PHE A 156 8.38 -5.23 12.41
CA PHE A 156 7.97 -6.55 11.89
C PHE A 156 8.96 -7.66 12.23
N GLY A 157 10.10 -7.37 12.85
CA GLY A 157 11.11 -8.39 13.20
C GLY A 157 11.65 -9.19 12.00
N GLY A 158 11.50 -8.69 10.78
CA GLY A 158 11.89 -9.38 9.55
C GLY A 158 10.87 -10.40 9.03
N VAL A 159 9.69 -10.46 9.61
CA VAL A 159 8.58 -11.32 9.17
C VAL A 159 7.53 -10.49 8.46
N ALA A 160 7.06 -10.96 7.29
CA ALA A 160 5.95 -10.32 6.59
C ALA A 160 4.64 -10.56 7.38
N GLU A 161 3.87 -9.50 7.55
CA GLU A 161 2.55 -9.56 8.19
C GLU A 161 1.50 -8.92 7.30
N VAL A 162 0.37 -9.59 7.12
CA VAL A 162 -0.77 -9.12 6.34
C VAL A 162 -1.81 -8.53 7.28
N GLY A 163 -2.47 -7.44 6.85
CA GLY A 163 -3.63 -6.87 7.56
C GLY A 163 -3.29 -6.07 8.82
N VAL A 164 -2.02 -5.74 9.07
CA VAL A 164 -1.66 -4.88 10.21
C VAL A 164 -2.27 -3.49 10.04
N THR A 165 -3.06 -3.07 11.01
CA THR A 165 -3.69 -1.74 11.00
C THR A 165 -2.67 -0.65 11.32
N ILE A 166 -2.95 0.59 10.86
CA ILE A 166 -2.09 1.73 11.17
C ILE A 166 -2.02 1.99 12.68
N GLU A 167 -3.11 1.78 13.40
CA GLU A 167 -3.13 1.92 14.86
C GLU A 167 -2.17 0.94 15.56
N GLU A 168 -2.20 -0.33 15.15
CA GLU A 168 -1.30 -1.35 15.70
C GLU A 168 0.15 -1.07 15.31
N LEU A 169 0.39 -0.65 14.05
CA LEU A 169 1.71 -0.24 13.59
C LEU A 169 2.28 0.88 14.46
N LEU A 170 1.51 1.94 14.70
CA LEU A 170 1.94 3.07 15.53
C LEU A 170 2.23 2.66 16.98
N LYS A 171 1.44 1.74 17.55
CA LYS A 171 1.71 1.18 18.88
C LYS A 171 3.04 0.43 18.95
N ARG A 172 3.36 -0.33 17.90
CA ARG A 172 4.64 -1.05 17.80
C ARG A 172 5.81 -0.08 17.60
N GLU A 173 5.66 0.88 16.69
CA GLU A 173 6.67 1.92 16.44
C GLU A 173 6.99 2.75 17.70
N ALA A 174 6.01 3.06 18.52
CA ALA A 174 6.22 3.80 19.75
C ALA A 174 7.06 3.03 20.78
N LYS A 175 7.17 1.71 20.67
CA LYS A 175 7.97 0.85 21.56
C LYS A 175 9.41 0.62 21.07
N LEU A 176 9.73 0.99 19.81
CA LEU A 176 11.10 1.01 19.31
C LEU A 176 11.91 2.13 19.96
#